data_1bd31309139d5c7475a99b1976d6a2ba
#
_entry.id   1bd31309139d5c7475a99b1976d6a2ba
#
_cell.length_a   1.000
_cell.length_b   1.000
_cell.length_c   1.000
_cell.angle_alpha   90.00
_cell.angle_beta   90.00
_cell.angle_gamma   90.00
#
_symmetry.space_group_name_H-M   'P 1'
#
loop_
_entity.id
_entity.type
_entity.pdbx_description
1 polymer ?
#
loop_
_entity_poly.entity_id
_entity_poly.type
_entity_poly.pdbx_seq_one_letter_code
_entity_poly.pdbx_strand_id
1 'polypeptide(L)'
;DYLCDDCANHFKQLQKMLSNLGVRFSINSHLQSAFNYYNRTIFSFSIEDKGETLILANGGRYDFLASSVLKKESPAIGFSANIENIVRVMEHKNIFLEPKNNFRVLISPMASNLEIFVLQIVQELHENNVHTHILNFTENHDNMVKLTIQHQADIVIYITEELIREGKLLVNNNLKNHQEPIQIAEISNYVLTLKKSTTI
;
A
#
# COMPACT_ATOMS: atom_id res chain seq x y z
N ASP A 1 -1.29 -16.17 26.15
CA ASP A 1 -0.85 -17.20 25.18
C ASP A 1 -2.00 -18.09 24.73
N TYR A 2 -2.88 -17.54 23.89
CA TYR A 2 -4.05 -18.25 23.37
C TYR A 2 -3.99 -18.42 21.84
N LEU A 3 -2.86 -18.02 21.21
CA LEU A 3 -2.66 -18.14 19.77
C LEU A 3 -2.08 -19.51 19.44
N CYS A 4 -2.59 -20.18 18.40
CA CYS A 4 -1.90 -21.32 17.81
C CYS A 4 -0.59 -20.85 17.12
N ASP A 5 0.32 -21.79 16.87
CA ASP A 5 1.64 -21.50 16.31
C ASP A 5 1.56 -20.73 14.99
N ASP A 6 0.63 -21.10 14.09
CA ASP A 6 0.44 -20.41 12.81
C ASP A 6 0.01 -18.94 13.00
N CYS A 7 -0.93 -18.70 13.93
CA CYS A 7 -1.38 -17.34 14.22
C CYS A 7 -0.30 -16.52 14.89
N ALA A 8 0.48 -17.10 15.79
CA ALA A 8 1.60 -16.44 16.46
C ALA A 8 2.70 -16.08 15.45
N ASN A 9 3.05 -17.00 14.55
CA ASN A 9 4.03 -16.77 13.50
C ASN A 9 3.58 -15.68 12.52
N HIS A 10 2.33 -15.73 12.07
CA HIS A 10 1.75 -14.71 11.20
C HIS A 10 1.80 -13.32 11.86
N PHE A 11 1.39 -13.22 13.12
CA PHE A 11 1.39 -11.95 13.85
C PHE A 11 2.80 -11.40 14.06
N LYS A 12 3.77 -12.27 14.32
CA LYS A 12 5.19 -11.90 14.43
C LYS A 12 5.76 -11.38 13.11
N GLN A 13 5.40 -12.02 11.99
CA GLN A 13 5.81 -11.58 10.65
C GLN A 13 5.23 -10.20 10.33
N LEU A 14 3.94 -9.97 10.62
CA LEU A 14 3.30 -8.67 10.44
C LEU A 14 4.01 -7.57 11.23
N GLN A 15 4.32 -7.79 12.51
CA GLN A 15 5.07 -6.84 13.33
C GLN A 15 6.44 -6.52 12.73
N LYS A 16 7.16 -7.54 12.25
CA LYS A 16 8.45 -7.36 11.58
C LYS A 16 8.32 -6.52 10.31
N MET A 17 7.29 -6.76 9.50
CA MET A 17 7.03 -5.96 8.28
C MET A 17 6.74 -4.50 8.63
N LEU A 18 5.84 -4.24 9.58
CA LEU A 18 5.52 -2.88 10.03
C LEU A 18 6.77 -2.14 10.56
N SER A 19 7.60 -2.84 11.34
CA SER A 19 8.86 -2.28 11.85
C SER A 19 9.85 -1.95 10.73
N ASN A 20 9.97 -2.82 9.73
CA ASN A 20 10.86 -2.60 8.57
C ASN A 20 10.40 -1.41 7.71
N LEU A 21 9.09 -1.14 7.69
CA LEU A 21 8.49 0.01 7.01
C LEU A 21 8.51 1.29 7.86
N GLY A 22 9.07 1.23 9.08
CA GLY A 22 9.07 2.38 9.98
C GLY A 22 7.67 2.79 10.50
N VAL A 23 6.67 1.93 10.32
CA VAL A 23 5.30 2.19 10.81
C VAL A 23 5.28 2.03 12.33
N ARG A 24 4.92 3.10 13.03
CA ARG A 24 4.75 3.07 14.49
C ARG A 24 3.43 2.38 14.83
N PHE A 25 3.48 1.37 15.67
CA PHE A 25 2.31 0.66 16.16
C PHE A 25 2.47 0.27 17.63
N SER A 26 1.36 0.01 18.29
CA SER A 26 1.31 -0.61 19.62
C SER A 26 0.45 -1.87 19.58
N ILE A 27 0.81 -2.86 20.39
CA ILE A 27 0.03 -4.07 20.55
C ILE A 27 -0.97 -3.84 21.67
N ASN A 28 -2.26 -3.97 21.33
CA ASN A 28 -3.34 -3.87 22.30
C ASN A 28 -4.09 -5.21 22.40
N SER A 29 -3.83 -5.96 23.47
CA SER A 29 -4.48 -7.26 23.72
C SER A 29 -5.97 -7.14 24.07
N HIS A 30 -6.47 -5.93 24.36
CA HIS A 30 -7.87 -5.65 24.66
C HIS A 30 -8.63 -5.07 23.48
N LEU A 31 -7.97 -4.91 22.31
CA LEU A 31 -8.65 -4.45 21.11
C LEU A 31 -9.70 -5.48 20.69
N GLN A 32 -10.95 -5.05 20.70
CA GLN A 32 -12.09 -5.88 20.27
C GLN A 32 -12.74 -5.28 19.04
N SER A 33 -13.27 -6.14 18.20
CA SER A 33 -14.11 -5.74 17.08
C SER A 33 -15.58 -5.93 17.42
N ALA A 34 -16.41 -5.01 16.96
CA ALA A 34 -17.87 -5.18 16.99
C ALA A 34 -18.37 -6.29 16.04
N PHE A 35 -17.51 -6.75 15.13
CA PHE A 35 -17.84 -7.74 14.11
C PHE A 35 -17.13 -9.07 14.37
N ASN A 36 -17.87 -10.16 14.28
CA ASN A 36 -17.40 -11.53 14.54
C ASN A 36 -16.83 -12.24 13.29
N TYR A 37 -16.79 -11.59 12.15
CA TYR A 37 -16.27 -12.16 10.89
C TYR A 37 -14.77 -11.97 10.71
N TYR A 38 -14.12 -11.21 11.56
CA TYR A 38 -12.65 -11.05 11.48
C TYR A 38 -11.93 -12.32 11.94
N ASN A 39 -10.85 -12.61 11.24
CA ASN A 39 -9.93 -13.67 11.58
C ASN A 39 -8.48 -13.15 11.58
N ARG A 40 -7.61 -13.74 12.41
CA ARG A 40 -6.18 -13.44 12.58
C ARG A 40 -5.90 -12.02 13.12
N THR A 41 -6.03 -10.97 12.30
CA THR A 41 -5.59 -9.63 12.66
C THR A 41 -6.74 -8.64 12.64
N ILE A 42 -6.84 -7.83 13.68
CA ILE A 42 -7.65 -6.62 13.73
C ILE A 42 -6.74 -5.43 14.02
N PHE A 43 -7.10 -4.26 13.56
CA PHE A 43 -6.34 -3.03 13.77
C PHE A 43 -7.24 -1.81 13.92
N SER A 44 -6.70 -0.78 14.59
CA SER A 44 -7.35 0.51 14.74
C SER A 44 -6.33 1.62 14.49
N PHE A 45 -6.78 2.67 13.81
CA PHE A 45 -6.04 3.92 13.69
C PHE A 45 -6.67 4.94 14.62
N SER A 46 -5.88 5.49 15.52
CA SER A 46 -6.32 6.51 16.45
C SER A 46 -5.32 7.65 16.54
N ILE A 47 -5.80 8.80 16.97
CA ILE A 47 -4.98 9.98 17.21
C ILE A 47 -5.42 10.64 18.51
N GLU A 48 -4.45 11.21 19.24
CA GLU A 48 -4.74 12.10 20.34
C GLU A 48 -5.03 13.50 19.82
N ASP A 49 -6.23 14.00 20.09
CA ASP A 49 -6.67 15.34 19.71
C ASP A 49 -7.29 16.04 20.91
N LYS A 50 -6.68 17.15 21.37
CA LYS A 50 -7.12 17.96 22.50
C LYS A 50 -7.40 17.16 23.79
N GLY A 51 -6.61 16.11 24.04
CA GLY A 51 -6.74 15.26 25.23
C GLY A 51 -7.78 14.15 25.10
N GLU A 52 -8.33 13.95 23.91
CA GLU A 52 -9.27 12.88 23.56
C GLU A 52 -8.64 11.93 22.55
N THR A 53 -8.76 10.61 22.76
CA THR A 53 -8.37 9.62 21.75
C THR A 53 -9.49 9.46 20.73
N LEU A 54 -9.27 9.94 19.52
CA LEU A 54 -10.21 9.80 18.41
C LEU A 54 -9.85 8.59 17.55
N ILE A 55 -10.80 7.69 17.35
CA ILE A 55 -10.65 6.56 16.42
C ILE A 55 -10.98 7.06 15.01
N LEU A 56 -9.99 6.96 14.11
CA LEU A 56 -10.11 7.38 12.73
C LEU A 56 -10.57 6.25 11.82
N ALA A 57 -10.12 5.01 12.10
CA ALA A 57 -10.54 3.84 11.35
C ALA A 57 -10.34 2.55 12.16
N ASN A 58 -11.18 1.57 11.88
CA ASN A 58 -11.05 0.21 12.40
C ASN A 58 -11.13 -0.79 11.26
N GLY A 59 -10.36 -1.86 11.35
CA GLY A 59 -10.36 -2.88 10.31
C GLY A 59 -9.81 -4.20 10.78
N GLY A 60 -9.71 -5.13 9.82
CA GLY A 60 -9.17 -6.44 10.07
C GLY A 60 -9.23 -7.35 8.86
N ARG A 61 -8.71 -8.54 9.04
CA ARG A 61 -8.72 -9.62 8.05
C ARG A 61 -10.01 -10.44 8.18
N TYR A 62 -10.64 -10.79 7.06
CA TYR A 62 -11.93 -11.47 7.03
C TYR A 62 -12.04 -12.52 5.90
N ASP A 63 -11.05 -13.41 5.80
CA ASP A 63 -10.94 -14.42 4.74
C ASP A 63 -12.17 -15.34 4.67
N PHE A 64 -12.73 -15.74 5.81
CA PHE A 64 -13.91 -16.63 5.86
C PHE A 64 -15.14 -15.97 5.26
N LEU A 65 -15.37 -14.69 5.55
CA LEU A 65 -16.48 -13.94 4.96
C LEU A 65 -16.30 -13.84 3.44
N ALA A 66 -15.12 -13.41 2.99
CA ALA A 66 -14.82 -13.28 1.56
C ALA A 66 -14.98 -14.64 0.84
N SER A 67 -14.43 -15.72 1.39
CA SER A 67 -14.52 -17.05 0.81
C SER A 67 -15.95 -17.56 0.75
N SER A 68 -16.79 -17.26 1.75
CA SER A 68 -18.20 -17.65 1.76
C SER A 68 -19.01 -16.96 0.66
N VAL A 69 -18.72 -15.70 0.36
CA VAL A 69 -19.38 -14.91 -0.68
C VAL A 69 -18.89 -15.32 -2.06
N LEU A 70 -17.57 -15.42 -2.24
CA LEU A 70 -16.94 -15.72 -3.53
C LEU A 70 -16.95 -17.19 -3.91
N LYS A 71 -17.34 -18.09 -2.98
CA LYS A 71 -17.35 -19.56 -3.14
C LYS A 71 -15.98 -20.15 -3.52
N LYS A 72 -14.91 -19.48 -3.14
CA LYS A 72 -13.51 -19.93 -3.30
C LYS A 72 -12.66 -19.33 -2.18
N GLU A 73 -11.54 -19.98 -1.84
CA GLU A 73 -10.59 -19.41 -0.89
C GLU A 73 -10.11 -18.03 -1.36
N SER A 74 -10.33 -17.06 -0.50
CA SER A 74 -10.05 -15.65 -0.84
C SER A 74 -9.57 -14.91 0.40
N PRO A 75 -8.29 -14.55 0.48
CA PRO A 75 -7.83 -13.66 1.54
C PRO A 75 -8.44 -12.27 1.35
N ALA A 76 -8.88 -11.67 2.46
CA ALA A 76 -9.45 -10.35 2.43
C ALA A 76 -9.11 -9.55 3.68
N ILE A 77 -8.81 -8.28 3.47
CA ILE A 77 -8.59 -7.28 4.51
C ILE A 77 -9.30 -6.00 4.13
N GLY A 78 -9.80 -5.28 5.12
CA GLY A 78 -10.43 -3.98 4.89
C GLY A 78 -10.62 -3.20 6.17
N PHE A 79 -11.11 -2.00 6.03
CA PHE A 79 -11.37 -1.11 7.15
C PHE A 79 -12.58 -0.20 6.88
N SER A 80 -13.13 0.33 7.96
CA SER A 80 -14.13 1.39 7.96
C SER A 80 -13.52 2.64 8.55
N ALA A 81 -13.66 3.78 7.87
CA ALA A 81 -13.16 5.08 8.32
C ALA A 81 -14.28 5.93 8.94
N ASN A 82 -13.97 6.59 10.05
CA ASN A 82 -14.85 7.59 10.65
C ASN A 82 -14.54 8.96 10.03
N ILE A 83 -15.34 9.34 9.04
CA ILE A 83 -15.13 10.56 8.26
C ILE A 83 -15.26 11.81 9.14
N GLU A 84 -16.19 11.83 10.08
CA GLU A 84 -16.42 12.95 10.99
C GLU A 84 -15.17 13.22 11.85
N ASN A 85 -14.58 12.17 12.42
CA ASN A 85 -13.36 12.30 13.21
C ASN A 85 -12.16 12.72 12.35
N ILE A 86 -12.07 12.20 11.12
CA ILE A 86 -11.00 12.60 10.17
C ILE A 86 -11.13 14.09 9.85
N VAL A 87 -12.31 14.56 9.46
CA VAL A 87 -12.55 15.98 9.15
C VAL A 87 -12.26 16.86 10.35
N ARG A 88 -12.76 16.50 11.54
CA ARG A 88 -12.46 17.20 12.79
C ARG A 88 -10.97 17.38 13.05
N VAL A 89 -10.19 16.31 12.88
CA VAL A 89 -8.72 16.35 13.04
C VAL A 89 -8.06 17.21 11.97
N MET A 90 -8.50 17.11 10.72
CA MET A 90 -7.97 17.93 9.63
C MET A 90 -8.19 19.43 9.88
N GLU A 91 -9.39 19.82 10.31
CA GLU A 91 -9.71 21.19 10.69
C GLU A 91 -8.84 21.70 11.85
N HIS A 92 -8.72 20.91 12.93
CA HIS A 92 -7.90 21.28 14.08
C HIS A 92 -6.40 21.41 13.76
N LYS A 93 -5.92 20.62 12.81
CA LYS A 93 -4.51 20.64 12.38
C LYS A 93 -4.23 21.53 11.18
N ASN A 94 -5.25 22.22 10.66
CA ASN A 94 -5.18 23.03 9.44
C ASN A 94 -4.63 22.24 8.24
N ILE A 95 -5.06 20.98 8.09
CA ILE A 95 -4.69 20.12 6.97
C ILE A 95 -5.66 20.38 5.83
N PHE A 96 -5.16 20.88 4.72
CA PHE A 96 -5.94 21.10 3.49
C PHE A 96 -5.60 20.01 2.48
N LEU A 97 -6.63 19.50 1.78
CA LEU A 97 -6.43 18.56 0.68
C LEU A 97 -5.97 19.34 -0.56
N GLU A 98 -4.84 18.96 -1.10
CA GLU A 98 -4.42 19.45 -2.41
C GLU A 98 -5.31 18.87 -3.52
N PRO A 99 -5.48 19.60 -4.65
CA PRO A 99 -6.17 19.08 -5.81
C PRO A 99 -5.57 17.75 -6.24
N LYS A 100 -6.43 16.77 -6.58
CA LYS A 100 -5.99 15.43 -6.96
C LYS A 100 -5.16 15.50 -8.25
N ASN A 101 -3.87 15.25 -8.16
CA ASN A 101 -3.04 15.01 -9.33
C ASN A 101 -3.36 13.60 -9.87
N ASN A 102 -3.70 13.51 -11.15
CA ASN A 102 -4.06 12.25 -11.80
C ASN A 102 -2.85 11.40 -12.24
N PHE A 103 -1.63 11.83 -11.94
CA PHE A 103 -0.42 11.08 -12.28
C PHE A 103 -0.37 9.74 -11.53
N ARG A 104 -0.34 8.64 -12.28
CA ARG A 104 -0.48 7.28 -11.77
C ARG A 104 0.74 6.43 -12.09
N VAL A 105 1.25 5.77 -11.07
CA VAL A 105 2.37 4.85 -11.17
C VAL A 105 1.88 3.42 -10.93
N LEU A 106 2.15 2.54 -11.86
CA LEU A 106 1.90 1.11 -11.74
C LEU A 106 3.20 0.42 -11.35
N ILE A 107 3.18 -0.38 -10.29
CA ILE A 107 4.36 -1.12 -9.82
C ILE A 107 4.12 -2.60 -10.09
N SER A 108 5.03 -3.21 -10.82
CA SER A 108 4.96 -4.60 -11.25
C SER A 108 6.13 -5.41 -10.67
N PRO A 109 5.94 -6.06 -9.50
CA PRO A 109 6.90 -7.04 -9.01
C PRO A 109 6.84 -8.31 -9.88
N MET A 110 8.02 -8.80 -10.26
CA MET A 110 8.17 -10.00 -11.10
C MET A 110 8.61 -11.23 -10.29
N ALA A 111 8.61 -11.15 -8.95
CA ALA A 111 8.89 -12.26 -8.05
C ALA A 111 8.17 -12.04 -6.70
N SER A 112 7.86 -13.14 -6.01
CA SER A 112 7.06 -13.14 -4.77
C SER A 112 7.84 -12.77 -3.51
N ASN A 113 9.17 -12.70 -3.58
CA ASN A 113 10.04 -12.37 -2.44
C ASN A 113 10.41 -10.88 -2.37
N LEU A 114 9.77 -10.04 -3.16
CA LEU A 114 10.07 -8.61 -3.30
C LEU A 114 9.12 -7.70 -2.51
N GLU A 115 8.20 -8.26 -1.72
CA GLU A 115 7.10 -7.51 -1.11
C GLU A 115 7.60 -6.34 -0.25
N ILE A 116 8.60 -6.58 0.60
CA ILE A 116 9.12 -5.52 1.48
C ILE A 116 9.75 -4.38 0.67
N PHE A 117 10.51 -4.73 -0.37
CA PHE A 117 11.15 -3.74 -1.24
C PHE A 117 10.11 -2.92 -2.03
N VAL A 118 9.11 -3.60 -2.59
CA VAL A 118 7.97 -2.95 -3.28
C VAL A 118 7.25 -1.98 -2.35
N LEU A 119 6.95 -2.42 -1.11
CA LEU A 119 6.27 -1.57 -0.14
C LEU A 119 7.09 -0.34 0.28
N GLN A 120 8.42 -0.45 0.35
CA GLN A 120 9.29 0.70 0.62
C GLN A 120 9.22 1.75 -0.50
N ILE A 121 9.28 1.31 -1.77
CA ILE A 121 9.12 2.22 -2.92
C ILE A 121 7.73 2.87 -2.92
N VAL A 122 6.69 2.08 -2.68
CA VAL A 122 5.32 2.61 -2.60
C VAL A 122 5.18 3.64 -1.50
N GLN A 123 5.73 3.37 -0.33
CA GLN A 123 5.70 4.31 0.80
C GLN A 123 6.39 5.63 0.44
N GLU A 124 7.59 5.57 -0.13
CA GLU A 124 8.35 6.75 -0.54
C GLU A 124 7.59 7.59 -1.59
N LEU A 125 6.96 6.93 -2.57
CA LEU A 125 6.14 7.61 -3.57
C LEU A 125 4.86 8.22 -2.97
N HIS A 126 4.20 7.52 -2.04
CA HIS A 126 3.01 8.03 -1.35
C HIS A 126 3.33 9.24 -0.46
N GLU A 127 4.46 9.26 0.24
CA GLU A 127 4.93 10.41 1.02
C GLU A 127 5.11 11.66 0.15
N ASN A 128 5.36 11.46 -1.15
CA ASN A 128 5.45 12.50 -2.16
C ASN A 128 4.14 12.73 -2.96
N ASN A 129 3.00 12.28 -2.43
CA ASN A 129 1.69 12.41 -3.04
C ASN A 129 1.59 11.79 -4.46
N VAL A 130 2.35 10.74 -4.76
CA VAL A 130 2.26 9.99 -6.01
C VAL A 130 1.28 8.84 -5.83
N HIS A 131 0.26 8.77 -6.67
CA HIS A 131 -0.71 7.68 -6.64
C HIS A 131 -0.11 6.42 -7.29
N THR A 132 0.04 5.35 -6.49
CA THR A 132 0.60 4.07 -6.94
C THR A 132 -0.43 2.96 -6.88
N HIS A 133 -0.30 2.00 -7.80
CA HIS A 133 -1.03 0.73 -7.77
C HIS A 133 -0.04 -0.43 -7.94
N ILE A 134 -0.13 -1.44 -7.07
CA ILE A 134 0.74 -2.61 -7.11
C ILE A 134 0.00 -3.72 -7.85
N LEU A 135 0.63 -4.31 -8.85
CA LEU A 135 0.13 -5.51 -9.52
C LEU A 135 0.53 -6.78 -8.74
N ASN A 136 -0.29 -7.81 -8.86
CA ASN A 136 0.09 -9.12 -8.38
C ASN A 136 1.28 -9.68 -9.18
N PHE A 137 2.24 -10.27 -8.49
CA PHE A 137 3.42 -10.89 -9.13
C PHE A 137 3.08 -12.06 -10.06
N THR A 138 1.87 -12.64 -9.97
CA THR A 138 1.39 -13.72 -10.85
C THR A 138 0.90 -13.24 -12.20
N GLU A 139 0.85 -11.93 -12.43
CA GLU A 139 0.38 -11.34 -13.68
C GLU A 139 1.41 -11.60 -14.80
N ASN A 140 0.99 -12.25 -15.87
CA ASN A 140 1.87 -12.45 -17.01
C ASN A 140 2.00 -11.18 -17.87
N HIS A 141 3.05 -11.11 -18.69
CA HIS A 141 3.37 -9.92 -19.47
C HIS A 141 2.24 -9.47 -20.42
N ASP A 142 1.44 -10.40 -20.95
CA ASP A 142 0.34 -10.08 -21.88
C ASP A 142 -0.81 -9.34 -21.18
N ASN A 143 -1.00 -9.58 -19.88
CA ASN A 143 -1.96 -8.85 -19.08
C ASN A 143 -1.47 -7.45 -18.68
N MET A 144 -0.15 -7.24 -18.67
CA MET A 144 0.44 -5.96 -18.24
C MET A 144 -0.02 -4.79 -19.10
N VAL A 145 -0.04 -4.96 -20.43
CA VAL A 145 -0.49 -3.93 -21.36
C VAL A 145 -1.96 -3.58 -21.11
N LYS A 146 -2.81 -4.60 -20.89
CA LYS A 146 -4.23 -4.40 -20.56
C LYS A 146 -4.40 -3.66 -19.24
N LEU A 147 -3.65 -4.05 -18.21
CA LEU A 147 -3.70 -3.42 -16.89
C LEU A 147 -3.18 -1.98 -16.92
N THR A 148 -2.13 -1.71 -17.69
CA THR A 148 -1.60 -0.36 -17.90
C THR A 148 -2.68 0.55 -18.47
N ILE A 149 -3.42 0.09 -19.48
CA ILE A 149 -4.53 0.81 -20.08
C ILE A 149 -5.70 0.95 -19.09
N GLN A 150 -6.07 -0.14 -18.43
CA GLN A 150 -7.18 -0.16 -17.45
C GLN A 150 -6.95 0.81 -16.29
N HIS A 151 -5.72 0.87 -15.77
CA HIS A 151 -5.34 1.75 -14.67
C HIS A 151 -4.95 3.16 -15.14
N GLN A 152 -4.91 3.40 -16.47
CA GLN A 152 -4.47 4.67 -17.04
C GLN A 152 -3.13 5.12 -16.45
N ALA A 153 -2.18 4.19 -16.36
CA ALA A 153 -0.88 4.45 -15.76
C ALA A 153 0.00 5.31 -16.66
N ASP A 154 0.56 6.37 -16.13
CA ASP A 154 1.51 7.25 -16.84
C ASP A 154 2.87 6.58 -16.94
N ILE A 155 3.27 5.83 -15.90
CA ILE A 155 4.49 5.03 -15.89
C ILE A 155 4.24 3.66 -15.25
N VAL A 156 5.06 2.68 -15.69
CA VAL A 156 5.13 1.34 -15.08
C VAL A 156 6.55 1.10 -14.60
N ILE A 157 6.70 0.70 -13.34
CA ILE A 157 7.98 0.32 -12.74
C ILE A 157 8.03 -1.20 -12.61
N TYR A 158 8.95 -1.82 -13.34
CA TYR A 158 9.21 -3.26 -13.25
C TYR A 158 10.30 -3.53 -12.22
N ILE A 159 10.06 -4.49 -11.35
CA ILE A 159 10.96 -4.86 -10.28
C ILE A 159 11.29 -6.35 -10.40
N THR A 160 12.54 -6.66 -10.73
CA THR A 160 13.06 -8.03 -10.78
C THR A 160 14.25 -8.19 -9.84
N GLU A 161 14.55 -9.42 -9.42
CA GLU A 161 15.74 -9.68 -8.60
C GLU A 161 17.04 -9.26 -9.28
N GLU A 162 17.15 -9.46 -10.59
CA GLU A 162 18.35 -9.10 -11.38
C GLU A 162 18.57 -7.59 -11.36
N LEU A 163 17.53 -6.81 -11.63
CA LEU A 163 17.60 -5.35 -11.61
C LEU A 163 17.95 -4.81 -10.23
N ILE A 164 17.38 -5.39 -9.16
CA ILE A 164 17.74 -5.01 -7.79
C ILE A 164 19.21 -5.28 -7.50
N ARG A 165 19.78 -6.42 -7.92
CA ARG A 165 21.20 -6.72 -7.77
C ARG A 165 22.10 -5.72 -8.48
N GLU A 166 21.63 -5.17 -9.60
CA GLU A 166 22.32 -4.09 -10.33
C GLU A 166 22.06 -2.68 -9.75
N GLY A 167 21.24 -2.57 -8.72
CA GLY A 167 20.86 -1.30 -8.12
C GLY A 167 19.89 -0.48 -8.99
N LYS A 168 19.14 -1.11 -9.89
CA LYS A 168 18.28 -0.45 -10.88
C LYS A 168 16.85 -0.97 -10.84
N LEU A 169 15.94 -0.19 -11.42
CA LEU A 169 14.57 -0.55 -11.77
C LEU A 169 14.34 -0.21 -13.24
N LEU A 170 13.50 -0.98 -13.92
CA LEU A 170 13.16 -0.70 -15.31
C LEU A 170 11.85 0.11 -15.32
N VAL A 171 11.90 1.30 -15.89
CA VAL A 171 10.74 2.20 -15.96
C VAL A 171 10.26 2.29 -17.41
N ASN A 172 9.00 1.96 -17.63
CA ASN A 172 8.31 2.24 -18.88
C ASN A 172 7.50 3.53 -18.73
N ASN A 173 7.90 4.57 -19.44
CA ASN A 173 7.24 5.85 -19.49
C ASN A 173 6.23 5.88 -20.65
N ASN A 174 4.94 5.70 -20.32
CA ASN A 174 3.87 5.67 -21.30
C ASN A 174 3.62 7.04 -21.95
N LEU A 175 3.94 8.14 -21.26
CA LEU A 175 3.79 9.50 -21.79
C LEU A 175 4.75 9.77 -22.94
N LYS A 176 5.94 9.15 -22.90
CA LYS A 176 7.00 9.30 -23.90
C LYS A 176 7.19 8.08 -24.78
N ASN A 177 6.44 7.01 -24.53
CA ASN A 177 6.61 5.68 -25.15
C ASN A 177 8.09 5.23 -25.15
N HIS A 178 8.70 5.35 -23.95
CA HIS A 178 10.13 5.07 -23.74
C HIS A 178 10.35 4.22 -22.51
N GLN A 179 11.29 3.29 -22.59
CA GLN A 179 11.67 2.39 -21.52
C GLN A 179 13.15 2.58 -21.18
N GLU A 180 13.47 2.76 -19.92
CA GLU A 180 14.85 2.98 -19.48
C GLU A 180 15.11 2.43 -18.06
N PRO A 181 16.33 1.98 -17.78
CA PRO A 181 16.72 1.59 -16.43
C PRO A 181 17.06 2.83 -15.60
N ILE A 182 16.48 2.93 -14.41
CA ILE A 182 16.70 4.02 -13.46
C ILE A 182 17.37 3.46 -12.19
N GLN A 183 18.32 4.17 -11.62
CA GLN A 183 18.93 3.80 -10.34
C GLN A 183 17.87 3.81 -9.23
N ILE A 184 17.88 2.83 -8.34
CA ILE A 184 16.92 2.74 -7.23
C ILE A 184 16.89 4.04 -6.41
N ALA A 185 18.06 4.59 -6.09
CA ALA A 185 18.18 5.83 -5.32
C ALA A 185 17.60 7.07 -6.04
N GLU A 186 17.38 7.02 -7.35
CA GLU A 186 16.90 8.13 -8.16
C GLU A 186 15.42 7.98 -8.54
N ILE A 187 14.79 6.84 -8.24
CA ILE A 187 13.44 6.53 -8.72
C ILE A 187 12.41 7.57 -8.30
N SER A 188 12.43 8.01 -7.07
CA SER A 188 11.49 9.00 -6.55
C SER A 188 11.68 10.35 -7.22
N ASN A 189 12.91 10.81 -7.40
CA ASN A 189 13.20 12.06 -8.08
C ASN A 189 12.79 12.01 -9.57
N TYR A 190 13.02 10.87 -10.23
CA TYR A 190 12.60 10.65 -11.61
C TYR A 190 11.07 10.76 -11.74
N VAL A 191 10.33 10.03 -10.91
CA VAL A 191 8.86 10.05 -10.87
C VAL A 191 8.31 11.45 -10.60
N LEU A 192 8.87 12.16 -9.61
CA LEU A 192 8.45 13.52 -9.26
C LEU A 192 8.71 14.52 -10.38
N THR A 193 9.80 14.37 -11.12
CA THR A 193 10.11 15.22 -12.28
C THR A 193 9.07 15.02 -13.39
N LEU A 194 8.69 13.78 -13.67
CA LEU A 194 7.63 13.49 -14.64
C LEU A 194 6.27 14.00 -14.17
N LYS A 195 5.92 13.80 -12.91
CA LYS A 195 4.68 14.30 -12.32
C LYS A 195 4.54 15.82 -12.49
N LYS A 196 5.60 16.58 -12.22
CA LYS A 196 5.61 18.05 -12.41
C LYS A 196 5.41 18.46 -13.87
N SER A 197 5.97 17.72 -14.81
CA SER A 197 5.82 18.01 -16.25
C SER A 197 4.42 17.71 -16.79
N THR A 198 3.61 16.93 -16.08
CA THR A 198 2.24 16.54 -16.47
C THR A 198 1.16 17.44 -15.84
N THR A 199 1.55 18.33 -14.93
CA THR A 199 0.63 19.20 -14.16
C THR A 199 0.44 20.60 -14.79
N ILE A 200 0.76 20.75 -16.09
CA ILE A 200 0.57 22.02 -16.85
C ILE A 200 -0.73 21.95 -17.64
#